data_3e5e2f2a6f604a90eb6c00c1f109d2e6
#
_entry.id   3e5e2f2a6f604a90eb6c00c1f109d2e6
#
_cell.length_a   1.000
_cell.length_b   1.000
_cell.length_c   1.000
_cell.angle_alpha   90.00
_cell.angle_beta   90.00
_cell.angle_gamma   90.00
#
_symmetry.space_group_name_H-M   'P 1'
#
loop_
_entity.id
_entity.type
_entity.pdbx_description
1 polymer ?
#
loop_
_entity_poly.entity_id
_entity_poly.type
_entity_poly.pdbx_seq_one_letter_code
_entity_poly.pdbx_strand_id
1 'polypeptide(L)'
;MLNLIAAVDEALGVANDGGIPWQGKIPTDAQYFRDQTSKGIILMGYGTYKEFDSPLHDRENFVVARPDSGELKPGFVGVPDAAEFLDQHGHDLVWVIGGAALFAQTLARADQLLLTRVVGDFHCTKFFPTFSDAFELQSEASPHVESGITFHFESWQRTVPATQ
;
A
#
# COMPACT_ATOMS: atom_id res chain seq x y z
N MET A 1 -7.98 -6.21 -11.40
CA MET A 1 -6.53 -5.98 -11.25
C MET A 1 -6.22 -5.60 -9.82
N LEU A 2 -5.25 -6.25 -9.22
CA LEU A 2 -4.83 -5.97 -7.84
C LEU A 2 -3.45 -5.31 -7.85
N ASN A 3 -3.38 -4.10 -7.32
CA ASN A 3 -2.13 -3.34 -7.21
C ASN A 3 -1.82 -3.04 -5.75
N LEU A 4 -0.56 -3.16 -5.39
CA LEU A 4 -0.05 -2.74 -4.08
C LEU A 4 0.73 -1.44 -4.27
N ILE A 5 0.53 -0.48 -3.38
CA ILE A 5 1.26 0.79 -3.40
C ILE A 5 1.83 1.08 -2.01
N ALA A 6 3.13 1.39 -1.96
CA ALA A 6 3.83 1.62 -0.70
C ALA A 6 5.05 2.52 -0.91
N ALA A 7 5.45 3.21 0.14
CA ALA A 7 6.77 3.80 0.25
C ALA A 7 7.60 2.91 1.19
N VAL A 8 8.82 2.60 0.78
CA VAL A 8 9.72 1.69 1.49
C VAL A 8 11.13 2.27 1.57
N ASP A 9 11.83 2.01 2.66
CA ASP A 9 13.26 2.35 2.75
C ASP A 9 14.13 1.29 2.06
N GLU A 10 15.45 1.41 2.16
CA GLU A 10 16.38 0.50 1.49
C GLU A 10 16.29 -0.95 1.99
N ALA A 11 15.78 -1.15 3.20
CA ALA A 11 15.56 -2.48 3.79
C ALA A 11 14.12 -3.00 3.58
N LEU A 12 13.31 -2.37 2.72
CA LEU A 12 11.88 -2.60 2.53
C LEU A 12 11.05 -2.23 3.76
N GLY A 13 11.57 -1.40 4.64
CA GLY A 13 10.83 -0.93 5.81
C GLY A 13 9.69 0.00 5.41
N VAL A 14 8.51 -0.18 6.00
CA VAL A 14 7.34 0.65 5.75
C VAL A 14 6.94 1.49 6.96
N ALA A 15 7.24 1.03 8.17
CA ALA A 15 6.87 1.71 9.41
C ALA A 15 7.64 1.17 10.61
N ASN A 16 7.61 1.92 11.69
CA ASN A 16 8.02 1.47 13.03
C ASN A 16 6.87 1.70 14.01
N ASP A 17 7.09 1.53 15.28
CA ASP A 17 6.06 1.70 16.31
C ASP A 17 5.53 3.14 16.40
N GLY A 18 6.32 4.12 15.97
CA GLY A 18 5.93 5.52 15.90
C GLY A 18 5.21 5.91 14.60
N GLY A 19 5.01 4.96 13.67
CA GLY A 19 4.37 5.20 12.38
C GLY A 19 5.36 5.20 11.23
N ILE A 20 5.01 5.91 10.15
CA ILE A 20 5.84 6.02 8.94
C ILE A 20 6.88 7.14 9.16
N PRO A 21 8.19 6.84 9.13
CA PRO A 21 9.23 7.82 9.48
C PRO A 21 9.26 9.08 8.62
N TRP A 22 8.85 8.98 7.35
CA TRP A 22 8.83 10.11 6.41
C TRP A 22 7.45 10.75 6.25
N GLN A 23 6.49 10.36 7.08
CA GLN A 23 5.13 10.89 7.02
C GLN A 23 5.12 12.42 7.13
N GLY A 24 4.48 13.07 6.16
CA GLY A 24 4.37 14.53 6.13
C GLY A 24 5.63 15.27 5.66
N LYS A 25 6.70 14.54 5.31
CA LYS A 25 7.99 15.14 4.92
C LYS A 25 8.26 15.10 3.42
N ILE A 26 7.54 14.28 2.68
CA ILE A 26 7.69 14.10 1.23
C ILE A 26 6.36 14.31 0.52
N PRO A 27 5.90 15.58 0.38
CA PRO A 27 4.59 15.88 -0.20
C PRO A 27 4.42 15.42 -1.65
N THR A 28 5.49 15.32 -2.44
CA THR A 28 5.41 14.79 -3.80
C THR A 28 4.98 13.32 -3.80
N ASP A 29 5.43 12.52 -2.85
CA ASP A 29 4.99 11.14 -2.69
C ASP A 29 3.51 11.07 -2.29
N ALA A 30 3.07 11.92 -1.37
CA ALA A 30 1.67 11.97 -0.96
C ALA A 30 0.76 12.32 -2.16
N GLN A 31 1.19 13.23 -3.02
CA GLN A 31 0.44 13.58 -4.24
C GLN A 31 0.44 12.41 -5.23
N TYR A 32 1.58 11.76 -5.44
CA TYR A 32 1.70 10.57 -6.27
C TYR A 32 0.74 9.47 -5.82
N PHE A 33 0.69 9.20 -4.52
CA PHE A 33 -0.25 8.23 -3.95
C PHE A 33 -1.71 8.58 -4.27
N ARG A 34 -2.10 9.83 -4.06
CA ARG A 34 -3.46 10.27 -4.35
C ARG A 34 -3.81 10.13 -5.84
N ASP A 35 -2.89 10.51 -6.71
CA ASP A 35 -3.10 10.45 -8.16
C ASP A 35 -3.22 9.01 -8.65
N GLN A 36 -2.33 8.13 -8.20
CA GLN A 36 -2.33 6.72 -8.62
C GLN A 36 -3.57 5.98 -8.15
N THR A 37 -4.04 6.27 -6.94
CA THR A 37 -5.19 5.58 -6.34
C THR A 37 -6.52 6.28 -6.58
N SER A 38 -6.55 7.32 -7.41
CA SER A 38 -7.77 8.11 -7.68
C SER A 38 -8.89 7.32 -8.35
N LYS A 39 -8.54 6.22 -9.02
CA LYS A 39 -9.50 5.30 -9.62
C LYS A 39 -9.35 3.94 -8.98
N GLY A 40 -10.49 3.32 -8.69
CA GLY A 40 -10.51 2.00 -8.10
C GLY A 40 -10.96 2.00 -6.65
N ILE A 41 -10.83 0.83 -6.04
CA ILE A 41 -11.25 0.54 -4.68
C ILE A 41 -10.03 0.54 -3.79
N ILE A 42 -10.15 1.10 -2.59
CA ILE A 42 -9.08 1.09 -1.58
C ILE A 42 -9.34 -0.03 -0.60
N LEU A 43 -8.31 -0.86 -0.36
CA LEU A 43 -8.32 -1.87 0.69
C LEU A 43 -7.17 -1.61 1.64
N MET A 44 -7.46 -1.53 2.92
CA MET A 44 -6.47 -1.28 3.96
C MET A 44 -6.64 -2.22 5.15
N GLY A 45 -5.56 -2.45 5.87
CA GLY A 45 -5.60 -3.15 7.14
C GLY A 45 -6.11 -2.25 8.26
N TYR A 46 -6.51 -2.88 9.38
CA TYR A 46 -7.12 -2.14 10.51
C TYR A 46 -6.13 -1.15 11.14
N GLY A 47 -4.84 -1.50 11.22
CA GLY A 47 -3.82 -0.59 11.74
C GLY A 47 -3.68 0.68 10.92
N THR A 48 -3.69 0.53 9.59
CA THR A 48 -3.64 1.68 8.67
C THR A 48 -4.91 2.51 8.78
N TYR A 49 -6.07 1.87 8.86
CA TYR A 49 -7.36 2.54 9.05
C TYR A 49 -7.35 3.46 10.28
N LYS A 50 -6.75 3.03 11.37
CA LYS A 50 -6.72 3.83 12.60
C LYS A 50 -5.98 5.18 12.44
N GLU A 51 -5.11 5.28 11.45
CA GLU A 51 -4.36 6.50 11.16
C GLU A 51 -5.14 7.50 10.30
N PHE A 52 -6.27 7.08 9.73
CA PHE A 52 -7.12 7.95 8.91
C PHE A 52 -8.25 8.55 9.75
N ASP A 53 -8.39 9.87 9.70
CA ASP A 53 -9.52 10.57 10.32
C ASP A 53 -10.79 10.45 9.46
N SER A 54 -10.61 10.37 8.15
CA SER A 54 -11.70 10.26 7.18
C SER A 54 -11.26 9.42 5.98
N PRO A 55 -12.20 8.87 5.20
CA PRO A 55 -11.84 8.06 4.02
C PRO A 55 -11.22 8.91 2.93
N LEU A 56 -10.46 8.25 2.03
CA LEU A 56 -9.95 8.89 0.83
C LEU A 56 -11.12 9.29 -0.07
N HIS A 57 -11.11 10.55 -0.52
CA HIS A 57 -12.21 11.15 -1.28
C HIS A 57 -12.44 10.46 -2.63
N ASP A 58 -13.72 10.40 -3.03
CA ASP A 58 -14.17 9.90 -4.34
C ASP A 58 -13.78 8.45 -4.63
N ARG A 59 -13.61 7.65 -3.57
CA ARG A 59 -13.26 6.22 -3.66
C ARG A 59 -14.00 5.44 -2.60
N GLU A 60 -14.24 4.16 -2.89
CA GLU A 60 -14.72 3.22 -1.88
C GLU A 60 -13.54 2.79 -1.00
N ASN A 61 -13.71 2.90 0.30
CA ASN A 61 -12.67 2.60 1.28
C ASN A 61 -13.07 1.39 2.11
N PHE A 62 -12.41 0.26 1.88
CA PHE A 62 -12.64 -0.99 2.60
C PHE A 62 -11.53 -1.25 3.59
N VAL A 63 -11.91 -1.77 4.75
CA VAL A 63 -10.99 -2.06 5.86
C VAL A 63 -11.12 -3.53 6.24
N VAL A 64 -10.00 -4.25 6.25
CA VAL A 64 -10.00 -5.61 6.79
C VAL A 64 -10.11 -5.51 8.31
N ALA A 65 -11.27 -5.84 8.85
CA ALA A 65 -11.59 -5.70 10.26
C ALA A 65 -12.40 -6.89 10.75
N ARG A 66 -12.14 -7.32 11.98
CA ARG A 66 -12.93 -8.38 12.61
C ARG A 66 -14.35 -7.89 12.88
N PRO A 67 -15.36 -8.79 12.85
CA PRO A 67 -16.74 -8.39 13.15
C PRO A 67 -16.91 -7.76 14.53
N ASP A 68 -16.04 -8.09 15.49
CA ASP A 68 -16.06 -7.57 16.86
C ASP A 68 -15.25 -6.27 17.03
N SER A 69 -14.72 -5.70 15.97
CA SER A 69 -13.97 -4.42 16.02
C SER A 69 -14.84 -3.22 16.30
N GLY A 70 -16.16 -3.38 16.28
CA GLY A 70 -17.11 -2.32 16.47
C GLY A 70 -17.41 -1.53 15.19
N GLU A 71 -18.11 -0.43 15.33
CA GLU A 71 -18.49 0.42 14.21
C GLU A 71 -17.31 1.22 13.70
N LEU A 72 -17.10 1.22 12.37
CA LEU A 72 -16.05 1.99 11.74
C LEU A 72 -16.50 3.46 11.55
N LYS A 73 -15.52 4.35 11.36
CA LYS A 73 -15.78 5.76 11.04
C LYS A 73 -16.62 5.85 9.75
N PRO A 74 -17.46 6.91 9.61
CA PRO A 74 -18.28 7.08 8.41
C PRO A 74 -17.46 7.04 7.11
N GLY A 75 -17.98 6.33 6.11
CA GLY A 75 -17.35 6.23 4.79
C GLY A 75 -16.38 5.08 4.64
N PHE A 76 -16.10 4.33 5.71
CA PHE A 76 -15.33 3.09 5.66
C PHE A 76 -16.26 1.88 5.76
N VAL A 77 -15.96 0.83 5.00
CA VAL A 77 -16.71 -0.42 5.00
C VAL A 77 -15.79 -1.55 5.48
N GLY A 78 -16.20 -2.23 6.55
CA GLY A 78 -15.44 -3.36 7.09
C GLY A 78 -15.66 -4.63 6.28
N VAL A 79 -14.58 -5.38 6.04
CA VAL A 79 -14.63 -6.72 5.46
C VAL A 79 -13.83 -7.66 6.36
N PRO A 80 -14.34 -8.87 6.65
CA PRO A 80 -13.69 -9.74 7.63
C PRO A 80 -12.47 -10.47 7.09
N ASP A 81 -12.37 -10.64 5.76
CA ASP A 81 -11.34 -11.46 5.13
C ASP A 81 -10.89 -10.86 3.81
N ALA A 82 -9.58 -10.63 3.67
CA ALA A 82 -9.00 -10.02 2.48
C ALA A 82 -9.12 -10.94 1.25
N ALA A 83 -8.89 -12.23 1.41
CA ALA A 83 -8.94 -13.18 0.28
C ALA A 83 -10.35 -13.27 -0.29
N GLU A 84 -11.36 -13.38 0.56
CA GLU A 84 -12.76 -13.39 0.15
C GLU A 84 -13.14 -12.08 -0.54
N PHE A 85 -12.71 -10.95 0.01
CA PHE A 85 -12.93 -9.64 -0.62
C PHE A 85 -12.35 -9.59 -2.04
N LEU A 86 -11.11 -10.04 -2.21
CA LEU A 86 -10.45 -10.05 -3.51
C LEU A 86 -11.14 -10.99 -4.51
N ASP A 87 -11.65 -12.12 -4.04
CA ASP A 87 -12.44 -13.03 -4.90
C ASP A 87 -13.71 -12.38 -5.42
N GLN A 88 -14.38 -11.60 -4.56
CA GLN A 88 -15.60 -10.88 -4.93
C GLN A 88 -15.34 -9.68 -5.86
N HIS A 89 -14.11 -9.15 -5.87
CA HIS A 89 -13.72 -7.98 -6.64
C HIS A 89 -12.72 -8.28 -7.75
N GLY A 90 -12.76 -9.51 -8.30
CA GLY A 90 -11.80 -9.96 -9.32
C GLY A 90 -11.82 -9.16 -10.62
N HIS A 91 -12.90 -8.44 -10.91
CA HIS A 91 -13.03 -7.61 -12.11
C HIS A 91 -12.80 -6.11 -11.83
N ASP A 92 -12.57 -5.75 -10.59
CA ASP A 92 -12.36 -4.36 -10.18
C ASP A 92 -10.87 -4.03 -10.10
N LEU A 93 -10.55 -2.75 -10.17
CA LEU A 93 -9.22 -2.26 -9.82
C LEU A 93 -9.17 -2.02 -8.31
N VAL A 94 -8.34 -2.80 -7.61
CA VAL A 94 -8.16 -2.71 -6.16
C VAL A 94 -6.74 -2.26 -5.84
N TRP A 95 -6.63 -1.26 -4.97
CA TRP A 95 -5.38 -0.75 -4.42
C TRP A 95 -5.25 -1.17 -2.96
N VAL A 96 -4.26 -2.00 -2.65
CA VAL A 96 -3.89 -2.31 -1.26
C VAL A 96 -2.88 -1.27 -0.81
N ILE A 97 -3.21 -0.54 0.24
CA ILE A 97 -2.41 0.60 0.71
C ILE A 97 -1.69 0.35 2.04
N GLY A 98 -1.74 -0.85 2.56
CA GLY A 98 -1.04 -1.25 3.78
C GLY A 98 -1.98 -1.82 4.84
N GLY A 99 -1.43 -2.23 5.96
CA GLY A 99 -0.02 -2.21 6.33
C GLY A 99 0.76 -3.46 5.92
N ALA A 100 1.86 -3.67 6.61
CA ALA A 100 2.79 -4.75 6.30
C ALA A 100 2.13 -6.14 6.24
N ALA A 101 1.28 -6.45 7.20
CA ALA A 101 0.58 -7.75 7.23
C ALA A 101 -0.32 -7.92 6.01
N LEU A 102 -1.05 -6.89 5.59
CA LEU A 102 -1.92 -6.97 4.43
C LEU A 102 -1.13 -7.06 3.13
N PHE A 103 -0.01 -6.35 3.02
CA PHE A 103 0.90 -6.50 1.88
C PHE A 103 1.37 -7.95 1.76
N ALA A 104 1.78 -8.57 2.88
CA ALA A 104 2.22 -9.95 2.90
C ALA A 104 1.12 -10.93 2.48
N GLN A 105 -0.12 -10.69 2.92
CA GLN A 105 -1.27 -11.53 2.58
C GLN A 105 -1.68 -11.43 1.11
N THR A 106 -1.45 -10.29 0.47
CA THR A 106 -1.99 -10.02 -0.87
C THR A 106 -0.94 -10.07 -1.98
N LEU A 107 0.34 -10.07 -1.63
CA LEU A 107 1.43 -10.05 -2.63
C LEU A 107 1.31 -11.16 -3.67
N ALA A 108 0.97 -12.38 -3.25
CA ALA A 108 0.90 -13.53 -4.16
C ALA A 108 -0.17 -13.35 -5.25
N ARG A 109 -1.12 -12.47 -5.04
CA ARG A 109 -2.23 -12.18 -5.98
C ARG A 109 -2.05 -10.85 -6.72
N ALA A 110 -1.04 -10.05 -6.35
CA ALA A 110 -0.85 -8.72 -6.93
C ALA A 110 -0.37 -8.79 -8.38
N ASP A 111 -0.92 -7.93 -9.22
CA ASP A 111 -0.52 -7.79 -10.62
C ASP A 111 0.63 -6.80 -10.78
N GLN A 112 0.61 -5.74 -9.99
CA GLN A 112 1.56 -4.64 -10.09
C GLN A 112 1.90 -4.10 -8.71
N LEU A 113 3.15 -3.66 -8.55
CA LEU A 113 3.59 -2.93 -7.37
C LEU A 113 4.04 -1.54 -7.77
N LEU A 114 3.54 -0.52 -7.08
CA LEU A 114 4.07 0.84 -7.17
C LEU A 114 4.80 1.13 -5.88
N LEU A 115 6.13 1.23 -5.96
CA LEU A 115 6.98 1.45 -4.79
C LEU A 115 7.68 2.80 -4.90
N THR A 116 7.59 3.58 -3.83
CA THR A 116 8.44 4.74 -3.64
C THR A 116 9.63 4.29 -2.81
N ARG A 117 10.83 4.36 -3.39
CA ARG A 117 12.07 3.98 -2.71
C ARG A 117 12.64 5.18 -1.98
N VAL A 118 12.64 5.12 -0.68
CA VAL A 118 13.22 6.14 0.18
C VAL A 118 14.65 5.73 0.51
N VAL A 119 15.62 6.59 0.17
CA VAL A 119 17.04 6.30 0.39
C VAL A 119 17.37 6.36 1.87
N GLY A 120 18.00 5.33 2.39
CA GLY A 120 18.47 5.24 3.76
C GLY A 120 17.81 4.12 4.55
N ASP A 121 18.31 3.95 5.79
CA ASP A 121 17.76 3.04 6.77
C ASP A 121 17.05 3.88 7.84
N PHE A 122 15.74 3.74 7.91
CA PHE A 122 14.92 4.49 8.86
C PHE A 122 14.57 3.68 10.12
N HIS A 123 15.26 2.56 10.32
CA HIS A 123 15.06 1.69 11.48
C HIS A 123 13.61 1.23 11.63
N CYS A 124 13.01 0.83 10.53
CA CYS A 124 11.65 0.31 10.51
C CYS A 124 11.61 -1.06 11.21
N THR A 125 10.44 -1.36 11.78
CA THR A 125 10.15 -2.64 12.43
C THR A 125 9.08 -3.42 11.68
N LYS A 126 8.43 -2.79 10.70
CA LYS A 126 7.41 -3.40 9.83
C LYS A 126 7.89 -3.27 8.39
N PHE A 127 7.76 -4.34 7.62
CA PHE A 127 8.40 -4.44 6.32
C PHE A 127 7.43 -4.85 5.22
N PHE A 128 7.66 -4.32 4.02
CA PHE A 128 7.06 -4.84 2.80
C PHE A 128 7.67 -6.21 2.51
N PRO A 129 6.88 -7.20 2.05
CA PRO A 129 7.42 -8.53 1.78
C PRO A 129 8.41 -8.53 0.60
N THR A 130 9.32 -9.50 0.58
CA THR A 130 10.24 -9.70 -0.54
C THR A 130 9.44 -10.10 -1.78
N PHE A 131 9.79 -9.54 -2.95
CA PHE A 131 8.97 -9.69 -4.16
C PHE A 131 9.75 -9.94 -5.45
N SER A 132 11.07 -9.81 -5.43
CA SER A 132 11.91 -9.78 -6.64
C SER A 132 11.81 -11.03 -7.51
N ASP A 133 11.47 -12.19 -6.94
CA ASP A 133 11.38 -13.44 -7.68
C ASP A 133 10.15 -13.53 -8.59
N ALA A 134 9.13 -12.73 -8.34
CA ALA A 134 7.85 -12.81 -9.03
C ALA A 134 7.52 -11.54 -9.84
N PHE A 135 8.35 -10.53 -9.76
CA PHE A 135 8.10 -9.24 -10.40
C PHE A 135 9.35 -8.73 -11.14
N GLU A 136 9.11 -7.96 -12.18
CA GLU A 136 10.16 -7.32 -12.97
C GLU A 136 9.97 -5.80 -12.95
N LEU A 137 11.06 -5.06 -12.79
CA LEU A 137 11.04 -3.59 -12.82
C LEU A 137 10.66 -3.11 -14.22
N GLN A 138 9.59 -2.35 -14.33
CA GLN A 138 9.10 -1.78 -15.58
C GLN A 138 9.57 -0.36 -15.80
N SER A 139 9.59 0.44 -14.73
CA SER A 139 10.02 1.83 -14.82
C SER A 139 10.60 2.31 -13.49
N GLU A 140 11.55 3.22 -13.61
CA GLU A 140 12.18 3.89 -12.49
C GLU A 140 12.33 5.36 -12.85
N ALA A 141 11.70 6.24 -12.06
CA ALA A 141 11.72 7.66 -12.30
C ALA A 141 12.95 8.33 -11.67
N SER A 142 13.27 9.54 -12.11
CA SER A 142 14.35 10.34 -11.55
C SER A 142 14.08 10.64 -10.07
N PRO A 143 15.14 10.73 -9.23
CA PRO A 143 14.96 10.98 -7.81
C PRO A 143 14.50 12.40 -7.51
N HIS A 144 13.79 12.52 -6.38
CA HIS A 144 13.37 13.76 -5.76
C HIS A 144 14.08 13.93 -4.42
N VAL A 145 14.23 15.17 -3.96
CA VAL A 145 14.73 15.46 -2.61
C VAL A 145 13.77 16.44 -1.95
N GLU A 146 13.18 16.01 -0.84
CA GLU A 146 12.27 16.85 -0.04
C GLU A 146 12.59 16.65 1.44
N SER A 147 12.63 17.71 2.23
CA SER A 147 12.98 17.66 3.66
C SER A 147 14.28 16.89 3.94
N GLY A 148 15.25 16.99 3.02
CA GLY A 148 16.50 16.24 3.12
C GLY A 148 16.39 14.74 2.82
N ILE A 149 15.22 14.26 2.39
CA ILE A 149 14.97 12.86 2.08
C ILE A 149 14.99 12.68 0.57
N THR A 150 15.81 11.74 0.08
CA THR A 150 15.88 11.38 -1.33
C THR A 150 14.99 10.17 -1.57
N PHE A 151 14.19 10.22 -2.63
CA PHE A 151 13.29 9.13 -3.00
C PHE A 151 13.03 9.12 -4.51
N HIS A 152 12.61 7.97 -5.03
CA HIS A 152 12.19 7.84 -6.43
C HIS A 152 11.05 6.83 -6.55
N PHE A 153 10.32 6.88 -7.66
CA PHE A 153 9.18 6.01 -7.92
C PHE A 153 9.58 4.85 -8.82
N GLU A 154 9.10 3.66 -8.46
CA GLU A 154 9.30 2.42 -9.24
C GLU A 154 7.97 1.76 -9.53
N SER A 155 7.85 1.16 -10.71
CA SER A 155 6.73 0.31 -11.10
C SER A 155 7.25 -1.08 -11.39
N TRP A 156 6.64 -2.09 -10.78
CA TRP A 156 7.00 -3.50 -10.92
C TRP A 156 5.80 -4.29 -11.45
N GLN A 157 6.03 -5.14 -12.42
CA GLN A 157 5.00 -5.96 -13.04
C GLN A 157 5.24 -7.43 -12.72
N ARG A 158 4.17 -8.16 -12.41
CA ARG A 158 4.27 -9.60 -12.17
C ARG A 158 4.70 -10.34 -13.43
N THR A 159 5.64 -11.28 -13.28
CA THR A 159 6.18 -12.07 -14.38
C THR A 159 5.74 -13.54 -14.33
N VAL A 160 5.18 -13.99 -13.21
CA VAL A 160 4.67 -15.35 -13.03
C VAL A 160 3.17 -15.29 -12.72
N PRO A 161 2.38 -16.36 -13.04
CA PRO A 161 0.95 -16.34 -12.74
C PRO A 161 0.67 -16.09 -11.26
N ALA A 162 -0.34 -15.24 -10.99
CA ALA A 162 -0.75 -14.94 -9.62
C ALA A 162 -1.35 -16.19 -8.97
N THR A 163 -1.08 -16.35 -7.68
CA THR A 163 -1.68 -17.41 -6.86
C THR A 163 -3.10 -17.00 -6.46
N GLN A 164 -4.03 -17.92 -6.58
CA GLN A 164 -5.43 -17.71 -6.18
C GLN A 164 -5.71 -18.29 -4.80
#